data_d7d1cfadf41e166a8dab873334677b33
#
_entry.id   d7d1cfadf41e166a8dab873334677b33
#
_cell.length_a   1.000
_cell.length_b   1.000
_cell.length_c   1.000
_cell.angle_alpha   90.00
_cell.angle_beta   90.00
_cell.angle_gamma   90.00
#
_symmetry.space_group_name_H-M   'P 1'
#
loop_
_entity.id
_entity.type
_entity.pdbx_description
1 polymer ?
#
loop_
_entity_poly.entity_id
_entity_poly.type
_entity_poly.pdbx_seq_one_letter_code
_entity_poly.pdbx_strand_id
1 'polypeptide(L)'
;MKRLLSLLVVAGVAMPALAIEYRTVDAAAILYDAPSQKGSKLFVIKRGTPVELVVNLEGWSKVRDADGGLAWIEARYLAKRRAVIVTAARTQVRQSGDDSAPVAFEAEKNVSLDYLETASGGWVKVRHRDGQSGFVRANQVWGF
;
A
#
# COMPACT_ATOMS: atom_id res chain seq x y z
N MET A 1 -51.20 -35.07 -16.36
CA MET A 1 -50.10 -34.33 -16.98
C MET A 1 -49.26 -33.70 -15.87
N LYS A 2 -48.13 -34.33 -15.50
CA LYS A 2 -47.21 -33.85 -14.46
C LYS A 2 -46.15 -32.99 -15.14
N ARG A 3 -46.15 -31.65 -14.90
CA ARG A 3 -45.09 -30.74 -15.36
C ARG A 3 -43.93 -30.78 -14.34
N LEU A 4 -42.83 -31.42 -14.74
CA LEU A 4 -41.58 -31.34 -14.01
C LEU A 4 -40.98 -29.92 -14.25
N LEU A 5 -40.89 -29.14 -13.19
CA LEU A 5 -40.15 -27.88 -13.16
C LEU A 5 -38.72 -28.23 -12.84
N SER A 6 -37.83 -28.19 -13.83
CA SER A 6 -36.37 -28.32 -13.63
C SER A 6 -35.81 -27.03 -13.05
N LEU A 7 -35.41 -27.07 -11.78
CA LEU A 7 -34.72 -25.98 -11.10
C LEU A 7 -33.27 -26.01 -11.54
N LEU A 8 -32.87 -25.04 -12.39
CA LEU A 8 -31.49 -24.85 -12.79
C LEU A 8 -30.73 -24.10 -11.66
N VAL A 9 -29.97 -24.86 -10.86
CA VAL A 9 -29.09 -24.26 -9.86
C VAL A 9 -27.83 -23.74 -10.56
N VAL A 10 -27.76 -22.46 -10.76
CA VAL A 10 -26.50 -21.79 -11.20
C VAL A 10 -25.57 -21.67 -10.02
N ALA A 11 -24.62 -22.60 -9.93
CA ALA A 11 -23.52 -22.50 -8.97
C ALA A 11 -22.60 -21.35 -9.39
N GLY A 12 -22.74 -20.19 -8.74
CA GLY A 12 -21.82 -19.07 -8.90
C GLY A 12 -20.43 -19.45 -8.38
N VAL A 13 -19.46 -19.56 -9.27
CA VAL A 13 -18.05 -19.73 -8.90
C VAL A 13 -17.56 -18.37 -8.36
N ALA A 14 -17.48 -18.24 -7.04
CA ALA A 14 -16.82 -17.10 -6.41
C ALA A 14 -15.32 -17.19 -6.71
N MET A 15 -14.83 -16.36 -7.64
CA MET A 15 -13.38 -16.19 -7.81
C MET A 15 -12.83 -15.52 -6.56
N PRO A 16 -11.77 -16.06 -5.93
CA PRO A 16 -11.11 -15.37 -4.83
C PRO A 16 -10.54 -14.05 -5.37
N ALA A 17 -10.98 -12.94 -4.81
CA ALA A 17 -10.32 -11.66 -5.05
C ALA A 17 -8.90 -11.76 -4.51
N LEU A 18 -7.90 -11.63 -5.37
CA LEU A 18 -6.51 -11.54 -4.94
C LEU A 18 -6.37 -10.24 -4.14
N ALA A 19 -6.13 -10.38 -2.84
CA ALA A 19 -5.87 -9.24 -1.98
C ALA A 19 -4.56 -8.58 -2.42
N ILE A 20 -4.55 -7.25 -2.53
CA ILE A 20 -3.34 -6.47 -2.81
C ILE A 20 -2.38 -6.65 -1.64
N GLU A 21 -1.15 -7.04 -1.93
CA GLU A 21 -0.12 -7.24 -0.94
C GLU A 21 0.87 -6.08 -0.96
N TYR A 22 0.99 -5.38 0.16
CA TYR A 22 1.95 -4.30 0.31
C TYR A 22 3.16 -4.72 1.12
N ARG A 23 4.30 -4.14 0.79
CA ARG A 23 5.58 -4.23 1.52
C ARG A 23 6.12 -2.84 1.74
N THR A 24 7.07 -2.72 2.65
CA THR A 24 7.79 -1.47 2.89
C THR A 24 9.26 -1.68 2.58
N VAL A 25 9.86 -0.73 1.87
CA VAL A 25 11.30 -0.73 1.61
C VAL A 25 12.05 -0.50 2.92
N ASP A 26 12.91 -1.42 3.31
CA ASP A 26 13.58 -1.44 4.61
C ASP A 26 14.92 -0.69 4.62
N ALA A 27 15.57 -0.59 3.47
CA ALA A 27 16.74 0.26 3.25
C ALA A 27 16.66 0.89 1.86
N ALA A 28 17.32 2.02 1.65
CA ALA A 28 17.40 2.63 0.32
C ALA A 28 17.93 1.60 -0.69
N ALA A 29 17.24 1.44 -1.80
CA ALA A 29 17.51 0.41 -2.79
C ALA A 29 17.39 0.94 -4.22
N ILE A 30 18.01 0.25 -5.15
CA ILE A 30 17.90 0.54 -6.58
C ILE A 30 16.72 -0.25 -7.15
N LEU A 31 15.95 0.41 -8.00
CA LEU A 31 14.93 -0.21 -8.84
C LEU A 31 15.48 -0.42 -10.24
N TYR A 32 15.15 -1.59 -10.81
CA TYR A 32 15.65 -2.05 -12.11
C TYR A 32 14.51 -2.33 -13.09
N ASP A 33 14.82 -2.32 -14.39
CA ASP A 33 13.87 -2.71 -15.45
C ASP A 33 13.70 -4.25 -15.56
N ALA A 34 14.62 -5.03 -15.00
CA ALA A 34 14.64 -6.47 -15.03
C ALA A 34 15.04 -7.07 -13.67
N PRO A 35 14.69 -8.34 -13.36
CA PRO A 35 15.08 -9.01 -12.12
C PRO A 35 16.54 -9.44 -12.13
N SER A 36 17.44 -8.47 -12.28
CA SER A 36 18.88 -8.70 -12.37
C SER A 36 19.65 -7.42 -12.06
N GLN A 37 20.76 -7.53 -11.35
CA GLN A 37 21.71 -6.42 -11.14
C GLN A 37 22.39 -5.95 -12.43
N LYS A 38 22.28 -6.73 -13.51
CA LYS A 38 22.73 -6.34 -14.87
C LYS A 38 21.68 -5.54 -15.63
N GLY A 39 20.45 -5.47 -15.12
CA GLY A 39 19.39 -4.64 -15.69
C GLY A 39 19.72 -3.15 -15.60
N SER A 40 18.97 -2.34 -16.35
CA SER A 40 19.08 -0.89 -16.29
C SER A 40 18.59 -0.39 -14.94
N LYS A 41 19.40 0.44 -14.29
CA LYS A 41 19.02 1.12 -13.05
C LYS A 41 18.07 2.25 -13.40
N LEU A 42 16.85 2.22 -12.85
CA LEU A 42 15.82 3.22 -13.13
C LEU A 42 15.94 4.39 -12.16
N PHE A 43 15.85 4.13 -10.86
CA PHE A 43 15.98 5.14 -9.80
C PHE A 43 16.23 4.50 -8.44
N VAL A 44 16.47 5.32 -7.43
CA VAL A 44 16.63 4.90 -6.04
C VAL A 44 15.32 5.12 -5.30
N ILE A 45 14.83 4.07 -4.62
CA ILE A 45 13.68 4.15 -3.73
C ILE A 45 14.14 4.31 -2.28
N LYS A 46 13.47 5.19 -1.55
CA LYS A 46 13.85 5.51 -0.17
C LYS A 46 13.37 4.45 0.82
N ARG A 47 14.10 4.30 1.91
CA ARG A 47 13.62 3.55 3.08
C ARG A 47 12.26 4.10 3.55
N GLY A 48 11.36 3.20 3.94
CA GLY A 48 10.02 3.53 4.44
C GLY A 48 8.97 3.71 3.35
N THR A 49 9.34 3.67 2.07
CA THR A 49 8.39 3.77 0.97
C THR A 49 7.56 2.49 0.87
N PRO A 50 6.21 2.56 0.88
CA PRO A 50 5.36 1.41 0.59
C PRO A 50 5.40 1.08 -0.90
N VAL A 51 5.30 -0.20 -1.22
CA VAL A 51 5.16 -0.72 -2.58
C VAL A 51 4.13 -1.85 -2.60
N GLU A 52 3.39 -1.95 -3.70
CA GLU A 52 2.53 -3.10 -3.99
C GLU A 52 3.36 -4.22 -4.59
N LEU A 53 3.22 -5.43 -4.07
CA LEU A 53 3.91 -6.60 -4.56
C LEU A 53 3.12 -7.19 -5.74
N VAL A 54 3.72 -7.19 -6.93
CA VAL A 54 3.05 -7.65 -8.16
C VAL A 54 3.50 -9.06 -8.55
N VAL A 55 4.81 -9.32 -8.54
CA VAL A 55 5.39 -10.63 -8.86
C VAL A 55 6.54 -10.93 -7.90
N ASN A 56 6.59 -12.15 -7.41
CA ASN A 56 7.72 -12.68 -6.65
C ASN A 56 8.48 -13.70 -7.47
N LEU A 57 9.78 -13.48 -7.62
CA LEU A 57 10.73 -14.44 -8.10
C LEU A 57 11.78 -14.71 -7.02
N GLU A 58 12.60 -15.72 -7.19
CA GLU A 58 13.72 -15.99 -6.28
C GLU A 58 14.68 -14.79 -6.23
N GLY A 59 14.79 -14.17 -5.05
CA GLY A 59 15.66 -13.03 -4.81
C GLY A 59 15.18 -11.68 -5.38
N TRP A 60 14.08 -11.63 -6.14
CA TRP A 60 13.56 -10.44 -6.80
C TRP A 60 12.05 -10.29 -6.65
N SER A 61 11.59 -9.06 -6.56
CA SER A 61 10.17 -8.74 -6.58
C SER A 61 9.88 -7.64 -7.59
N LYS A 62 8.84 -7.84 -8.41
CA LYS A 62 8.27 -6.75 -9.20
C LYS A 62 7.29 -5.99 -8.34
N VAL A 63 7.49 -4.70 -8.26
CA VAL A 63 6.70 -3.83 -7.39
C VAL A 63 6.07 -2.69 -8.18
N ARG A 64 4.95 -2.18 -7.65
CA ARG A 64 4.30 -0.97 -8.14
C ARG A 64 4.41 0.11 -7.08
N ASP A 65 4.78 1.32 -7.49
CA ASP A 65 4.80 2.50 -6.64
C ASP A 65 3.45 3.23 -6.60
N ALA A 66 3.34 4.28 -5.78
CA ALA A 66 2.11 5.06 -5.63
C ALA A 66 1.69 5.82 -6.91
N ASP A 67 2.62 6.08 -7.83
CA ASP A 67 2.35 6.72 -9.12
C ASP A 67 2.01 5.70 -10.22
N GLY A 68 1.99 4.40 -9.89
CA GLY A 68 1.67 3.30 -10.80
C GLY A 68 2.88 2.74 -11.57
N GLY A 69 4.08 3.24 -11.32
CA GLY A 69 5.31 2.77 -11.94
C GLY A 69 5.64 1.33 -11.53
N LEU A 70 6.07 0.52 -12.48
CA LEU A 70 6.47 -0.87 -12.28
C LEU A 70 7.99 -0.99 -12.42
N ALA A 71 8.62 -1.67 -11.45
CA ALA A 71 10.04 -1.93 -11.47
C ALA A 71 10.39 -3.17 -10.64
N TRP A 72 11.63 -3.64 -10.75
CA TRP A 72 12.16 -4.75 -10.00
C TRP A 72 13.06 -4.26 -8.85
N ILE A 73 12.90 -4.89 -7.70
CA ILE A 73 13.73 -4.66 -6.51
C ILE A 73 14.27 -5.99 -6.00
N GLU A 74 15.47 -5.99 -5.45
CA GLU A 74 15.94 -7.17 -4.73
C GLU A 74 15.05 -7.42 -3.51
N ALA A 75 14.51 -8.63 -3.39
CA ALA A 75 13.52 -8.99 -2.35
C ALA A 75 14.02 -8.75 -0.92
N ARG A 76 15.32 -8.81 -0.69
CA ARG A 76 15.96 -8.56 0.61
C ARG A 76 15.72 -7.16 1.17
N TYR A 77 15.37 -6.19 0.31
CA TYR A 77 15.06 -4.81 0.73
C TYR A 77 13.60 -4.60 1.11
N LEU A 78 12.75 -5.62 1.03
CA LEU A 78 11.33 -5.54 1.35
C LEU A 78 11.03 -6.15 2.71
N ALA A 79 10.39 -5.38 3.57
CA ALA A 79 9.91 -5.82 4.88
C ALA A 79 8.39 -5.97 4.89
N LYS A 80 7.89 -6.87 5.74
CA LYS A 80 6.44 -7.07 5.96
C LYS A 80 5.77 -5.92 6.72
N ARG A 81 6.56 -5.06 7.36
CA ARG A 81 6.07 -3.85 8.02
C ARG A 81 5.25 -3.02 7.03
N ARG A 82 4.14 -2.49 7.50
CA ARG A 82 3.23 -1.71 6.67
C ARG A 82 3.48 -0.22 6.86
N ALA A 83 3.50 0.50 5.77
CA ALA A 83 3.56 1.94 5.74
C ALA A 83 2.57 2.48 4.70
N VAL A 84 2.22 3.73 4.83
CA VAL A 84 1.50 4.50 3.81
C VAL A 84 2.35 5.68 3.38
N ILE A 85 2.13 6.16 2.17
CA ILE A 85 2.76 7.37 1.65
C ILE A 85 1.67 8.42 1.37
N VAL A 86 1.93 9.67 1.73
CA VAL A 86 1.01 10.77 1.45
C VAL A 86 1.02 11.08 -0.04
N THR A 87 -0.14 11.03 -0.68
CA THR A 87 -0.34 11.31 -2.10
C THR A 87 -0.88 12.71 -2.36
N ALA A 88 -1.62 13.28 -1.41
CA ALA A 88 -2.06 14.67 -1.46
C ALA A 88 -0.87 15.64 -1.31
N ALA A 89 -0.98 16.86 -1.83
CA ALA A 89 0.06 17.87 -1.68
C ALA A 89 0.40 18.14 -0.21
N ARG A 90 -0.63 18.17 0.64
CA ARG A 90 -0.56 18.24 2.11
C ARG A 90 -1.78 17.56 2.69
N THR A 91 -1.62 16.90 3.81
CA THR A 91 -2.72 16.31 4.58
C THR A 91 -2.61 16.65 6.06
N GLN A 92 -3.76 16.73 6.71
CA GLN A 92 -3.86 16.89 8.16
C GLN A 92 -4.07 15.53 8.81
N VAL A 93 -3.21 15.19 9.74
CA VAL A 93 -3.36 14.03 10.60
C VAL A 93 -4.03 14.49 11.90
N ARG A 94 -5.21 13.95 12.20
CA ARG A 94 -6.06 14.40 13.31
C ARG A 94 -5.94 13.46 14.51
N GLN A 95 -6.31 13.95 15.68
CA GLN A 95 -6.23 13.16 16.92
C GLN A 95 -7.25 12.02 16.97
N SER A 96 -8.36 12.15 16.23
CA SER A 96 -9.36 11.08 16.04
C SER A 96 -9.86 11.08 14.60
N GLY A 97 -10.55 9.99 14.20
CA GLY A 97 -11.15 9.85 12.86
C GLY A 97 -12.40 10.68 12.66
N ASP A 98 -12.29 11.98 12.83
CA ASP A 98 -13.36 12.96 12.73
C ASP A 98 -12.80 14.26 12.15
N ASP A 99 -13.54 14.89 11.21
CA ASP A 99 -13.14 16.16 10.59
C ASP A 99 -13.09 17.33 11.55
N SER A 100 -13.83 17.27 12.65
CA SER A 100 -13.83 18.28 13.71
C SER A 100 -12.73 18.07 14.76
N ALA A 101 -12.05 16.91 14.76
CA ALA A 101 -11.00 16.64 15.71
C ALA A 101 -9.80 17.57 15.53
N PRO A 102 -9.07 17.90 16.62
CA PRO A 102 -7.86 18.71 16.51
C PRO A 102 -6.81 18.05 15.59
N VAL A 103 -6.05 18.87 14.89
CA VAL A 103 -4.90 18.43 14.09
C VAL A 103 -3.76 18.03 15.03
N ALA A 104 -3.25 16.81 14.88
CA ALA A 104 -2.08 16.33 15.61
C ALA A 104 -0.80 16.83 14.94
N PHE A 105 -0.72 16.66 13.61
CA PHE A 105 0.37 17.18 12.77
C PHE A 105 -0.07 17.24 11.30
N GLU A 106 0.74 17.88 10.48
CA GLU A 106 0.57 17.90 9.02
C GLU A 106 1.68 17.13 8.34
N ALA A 107 1.38 16.53 7.18
CA ALA A 107 2.34 15.83 6.36
C ALA A 107 2.20 16.26 4.90
N GLU A 108 3.33 16.45 4.23
CA GLU A 108 3.39 16.80 2.82
C GLU A 108 3.46 15.57 1.93
N LYS A 109 3.25 15.76 0.64
CA LYS A 109 3.37 14.71 -0.37
C LYS A 109 4.71 13.96 -0.23
N ASN A 110 4.66 12.66 -0.42
CA ASN A 110 5.79 11.73 -0.33
C ASN A 110 6.34 11.50 1.10
N VAL A 111 5.68 12.01 2.13
CA VAL A 111 5.99 11.63 3.51
C VAL A 111 5.46 10.22 3.75
N SER A 112 6.31 9.34 4.26
CA SER A 112 5.94 7.99 4.70
C SER A 112 5.56 7.98 6.17
N LEU A 113 4.45 7.30 6.48
CA LEU A 113 3.93 7.12 7.83
C LEU A 113 3.75 5.62 8.09
N ASP A 114 4.03 5.17 9.31
CA ASP A 114 3.71 3.79 9.69
C ASP A 114 2.19 3.59 9.66
N TYR A 115 1.74 2.55 9.00
CA TYR A 115 0.34 2.13 9.02
C TYR A 115 0.07 1.35 10.31
N LEU A 116 -0.94 1.74 11.06
CA LEU A 116 -1.36 1.05 12.27
C LEU A 116 -2.63 0.23 12.04
N GLU A 117 -3.68 0.85 11.54
CA GLU A 117 -4.96 0.19 11.25
C GLU A 117 -5.82 1.01 10.30
N THR A 118 -6.74 0.33 9.61
CA THR A 118 -7.85 0.99 8.92
C THR A 118 -8.97 1.24 9.93
N ALA A 119 -9.45 2.48 10.00
CA ALA A 119 -10.55 2.89 10.84
C ALA A 119 -11.82 3.10 10.02
N SER A 120 -12.98 3.13 10.70
CA SER A 120 -14.26 3.40 10.06
C SER A 120 -14.35 4.81 9.49
N GLY A 121 -15.26 5.03 8.55
CA GLY A 121 -15.53 6.37 8.00
C GLY A 121 -14.47 6.91 7.05
N GLY A 122 -13.63 6.06 6.45
CA GLY A 122 -12.61 6.45 5.48
C GLY A 122 -11.34 7.03 6.12
N TRP A 123 -11.02 6.58 7.33
CA TRP A 123 -9.81 6.96 8.06
C TRP A 123 -8.79 5.84 8.15
N VAL A 124 -7.52 6.21 8.22
CA VAL A 124 -6.39 5.32 8.47
C VAL A 124 -5.61 5.86 9.66
N LYS A 125 -5.37 5.02 10.66
CA LYS A 125 -4.52 5.36 11.79
C LYS A 125 -3.07 5.17 11.42
N VAL A 126 -2.28 6.20 11.65
CA VAL A 126 -0.88 6.27 11.25
C VAL A 126 -0.01 6.79 12.38
N ARG A 127 1.30 6.55 12.26
CA ARG A 127 2.30 7.09 13.19
C ARG A 127 3.49 7.65 12.41
N HIS A 128 3.88 8.86 12.74
CA HIS A 128 5.10 9.46 12.25
C HIS A 128 6.33 8.87 12.99
N ARG A 129 7.48 8.90 12.35
CA ARG A 129 8.73 8.36 12.92
C ARG A 129 9.18 9.02 14.23
N ASP A 130 8.69 10.23 14.53
CA ASP A 130 8.92 10.94 15.81
C ASP A 130 8.03 10.43 16.94
N GLY A 131 7.14 9.47 16.67
CA GLY A 131 6.23 8.85 17.63
C GLY A 131 4.82 9.46 17.67
N GLN A 132 4.58 10.60 17.04
CA GLN A 132 3.23 11.17 16.95
C GLN A 132 2.34 10.27 16.10
N SER A 133 1.13 9.99 16.60
CA SER A 133 0.13 9.21 15.89
C SER A 133 -1.17 9.99 15.70
N GLY A 134 -1.98 9.53 14.77
CA GLY A 134 -3.29 10.11 14.51
C GLY A 134 -3.97 9.46 13.31
N PHE A 135 -4.99 10.13 12.79
CA PHE A 135 -5.86 9.64 11.74
C PHE A 135 -5.76 10.54 10.50
N VAL A 136 -5.52 9.93 9.35
CA VAL A 136 -5.48 10.58 8.05
C VAL A 136 -6.61 10.07 7.16
N ARG A 137 -7.11 10.89 6.25
CA ARG A 137 -8.10 10.47 5.26
C ARG A 137 -7.50 9.40 4.33
N ALA A 138 -8.21 8.30 4.15
CA ALA A 138 -7.79 7.18 3.32
C ALA A 138 -7.47 7.58 1.88
N ASN A 139 -8.23 8.53 1.32
CA ASN A 139 -8.02 9.04 -0.05
C ASN A 139 -6.83 10.00 -0.20
N GLN A 140 -6.10 10.30 0.87
CA GLN A 140 -4.92 11.17 0.86
C GLN A 140 -3.62 10.40 1.05
N VAL A 141 -3.71 9.08 1.22
CA VAL A 141 -2.57 8.17 1.38
C VAL A 141 -2.73 6.93 0.52
N TRP A 142 -1.63 6.22 0.31
CA TRP A 142 -1.58 4.98 -0.46
C TRP A 142 -0.69 3.96 0.23
N GLY A 143 -0.99 2.64 0.08
CA GLY A 143 -0.13 1.55 0.58
C GLY A 143 -0.77 0.67 1.67
N PHE A 144 -2.10 0.66 1.80
CA PHE A 144 -2.81 -0.10 2.83
C PHE A 144 -3.95 -0.95 2.29
#